data_fa1dade1a1f0080906db3351ea65ee21
#
_entry.id   fa1dade1a1f0080906db3351ea65ee21
#
_cell.length_a   1.000
_cell.length_b   1.000
_cell.length_c   1.000
_cell.angle_alpha   90.00
_cell.angle_beta   90.00
_cell.angle_gamma   90.00
#
_symmetry.space_group_name_H-M   'P 1'
#
loop_
_entity.id
_entity.type
_entity.pdbx_description
1 polymer ?
#
loop_
_entity_poly.entity_id
_entity_poly.type
_entity_poly.pdbx_seq_one_letter_code
_entity_poly.pdbx_strand_id
1 'polypeptide(L)'
;MGESSRENLLVAKGVLGPMGGAERDLIRILPSLNELFRVSMATIQPSPELVEVCYSNGIELITPESDWEVPRDSLSTVLDSGRGSASRAWRSCEGLDEAMSSATAIHLVSGDGSLPILDHVPPGLRVHLHLLEPHRGLYEEVLHRRVDGSPRRNLSLTKVALSRARSRDKSLMRGLISREGSAVSGNSSFIAERAKEVYGIELSLIHI
;
A
#
# COMPACT_ATOMS: atom_id res chain seq x y z
N MET A 1 16.86 9.95 34.34
CA MET A 1 16.46 10.20 32.94
C MET A 1 15.40 9.15 32.63
N GLY A 2 14.13 9.58 32.53
CA GLY A 2 13.04 8.65 32.21
C GLY A 2 13.23 8.13 30.80
N GLU A 3 13.15 6.81 30.62
CA GLU A 3 13.00 6.20 29.31
C GLU A 3 11.75 6.81 28.65
N SER A 4 11.97 7.71 27.68
CA SER A 4 10.88 8.15 26.81
C SER A 4 10.38 6.89 26.11
N SER A 5 9.18 6.44 26.43
CA SER A 5 8.60 5.28 25.76
C SER A 5 8.49 5.61 24.28
N ARG A 6 9.18 4.81 23.43
CA ARG A 6 9.11 4.96 21.98
C ARG A 6 7.65 4.83 21.53
N GLU A 7 7.26 5.69 20.60
CA GLU A 7 5.93 5.62 19.99
C GLU A 7 5.78 4.36 19.13
N ASN A 8 4.57 3.81 19.08
CA ASN A 8 4.29 2.63 18.26
C ASN A 8 4.01 3.06 16.81
N LEU A 9 4.70 2.46 15.87
CA LEU A 9 4.55 2.67 14.43
C LEU A 9 4.14 1.36 13.75
N LEU A 10 2.98 1.35 13.11
CA LEU A 10 2.60 0.26 12.23
C LEU A 10 3.12 0.55 10.81
N VAL A 11 4.00 -0.27 10.30
CA VAL A 11 4.46 -0.23 8.91
C VAL A 11 3.66 -1.26 8.12
N ALA A 12 3.10 -0.87 6.98
CA ALA A 12 2.25 -1.76 6.20
C ALA A 12 2.56 -1.71 4.70
N LYS A 13 2.60 -2.89 4.06
CA LYS A 13 2.69 -3.04 2.61
C LYS A 13 2.02 -4.35 2.20
N GLY A 14 1.21 -4.34 1.14
CA GLY A 14 0.43 -5.51 0.72
C GLY A 14 1.32 -6.68 0.32
N VAL A 15 2.08 -6.53 -0.74
CA VAL A 15 2.94 -7.59 -1.31
C VAL A 15 4.40 -7.19 -1.21
N LEU A 16 5.24 -8.10 -0.73
CA LEU A 16 6.70 -7.95 -0.63
C LEU A 16 7.49 -8.95 -1.49
N GLY A 17 6.82 -9.79 -2.24
CA GLY A 17 7.42 -10.61 -3.27
C GLY A 17 6.69 -10.44 -4.61
N PRO A 18 7.34 -10.34 -5.76
CA PRO A 18 8.79 -10.34 -5.98
C PRO A 18 9.48 -9.04 -5.56
N MET A 19 10.77 -9.14 -5.19
CA MET A 19 11.57 -8.04 -4.67
C MET A 19 11.90 -6.99 -5.74
N GLY A 20 11.25 -5.83 -5.65
CA GLY A 20 11.60 -4.63 -6.40
C GLY A 20 12.49 -3.66 -5.60
N GLY A 21 12.69 -2.44 -6.12
CA GLY A 21 13.43 -1.39 -5.42
C GLY A 21 12.76 -0.96 -4.12
N ALA A 22 11.47 -0.69 -4.17
CA ALA A 22 10.70 -0.22 -3.03
C ALA A 22 10.59 -1.25 -1.90
N GLU A 23 10.50 -2.54 -2.22
CA GLU A 23 10.50 -3.62 -1.24
C GLU A 23 11.84 -3.69 -0.52
N ARG A 24 12.96 -3.62 -1.27
CA ARG A 24 14.31 -3.60 -0.71
C ARG A 24 14.55 -2.38 0.17
N ASP A 25 14.11 -1.21 -0.26
CA ASP A 25 14.25 0.02 0.51
C ASP A 25 13.46 -0.07 1.81
N LEU A 26 12.21 -0.56 1.77
CA LEU A 26 11.42 -0.77 2.97
C LEU A 26 12.12 -1.73 3.96
N ILE A 27 12.57 -2.88 3.49
CA ILE A 27 13.27 -3.87 4.33
C ILE A 27 14.55 -3.27 4.94
N ARG A 28 15.29 -2.47 4.19
CA ARG A 28 16.53 -1.83 4.67
C ARG A 28 16.29 -0.79 5.76
N ILE A 29 15.20 -0.04 5.69
CA ILE A 29 14.90 1.02 6.66
C ILE A 29 14.24 0.49 7.94
N LEU A 30 13.62 -0.70 7.93
CA LEU A 30 12.91 -1.26 9.09
C LEU A 30 13.75 -1.30 10.36
N PRO A 31 15.01 -1.77 10.36
CA PRO A 31 15.84 -1.77 11.57
C PRO A 31 16.04 -0.36 12.14
N SER A 32 16.37 0.62 11.29
CA SER A 32 16.54 2.01 11.73
C SER A 32 15.25 2.65 12.23
N LEU A 33 14.12 2.32 11.63
CA LEU A 33 12.81 2.74 12.16
C LEU A 33 12.54 2.12 13.52
N ASN A 34 12.93 0.86 13.75
CA ASN A 34 12.75 0.18 15.03
C ASN A 34 13.68 0.72 16.14
N GLU A 35 14.76 1.42 15.80
CA GLU A 35 15.55 2.17 16.77
C GLU A 35 14.80 3.42 17.29
N LEU A 36 14.03 4.07 16.43
CA LEU A 36 13.31 5.32 16.71
C LEU A 36 11.91 5.08 17.28
N PHE A 37 11.23 4.06 16.81
CA PHE A 37 9.86 3.68 17.16
C PHE A 37 9.82 2.23 17.66
N ARG A 38 8.72 1.83 18.26
CA ARG A 38 8.40 0.42 18.39
C ARG A 38 7.62 0.01 17.13
N VAL A 39 8.28 -0.71 16.23
CA VAL A 39 7.72 -1.06 14.93
C VAL A 39 7.02 -2.41 14.97
N SER A 40 5.78 -2.46 14.46
CA SER A 40 5.12 -3.68 13.98
C SER A 40 5.02 -3.61 12.46
N MET A 41 5.31 -4.71 11.75
CA MET A 41 5.24 -4.79 10.29
C MET A 41 4.07 -5.67 9.86
N ALA A 42 3.15 -5.12 9.05
CA ALA A 42 2.01 -5.87 8.52
C ALA A 42 2.11 -6.06 7.01
N THR A 43 1.84 -7.28 6.54
CA THR A 43 1.81 -7.60 5.10
C THR A 43 0.88 -8.78 4.84
N ILE A 44 0.26 -8.82 3.66
CA ILE A 44 -0.58 -9.95 3.25
C ILE A 44 0.16 -10.97 2.36
N GLN A 45 1.39 -10.66 1.97
CA GLN A 45 2.29 -11.58 1.28
C GLN A 45 3.75 -11.24 1.65
N PRO A 46 4.32 -11.86 2.69
CA PRO A 46 5.68 -11.62 3.11
C PRO A 46 6.71 -12.20 2.12
N SER A 47 7.93 -11.68 2.15
CA SER A 47 9.08 -12.32 1.52
C SER A 47 9.96 -12.98 2.59
N PRO A 48 10.77 -13.99 2.23
CA PRO A 48 11.73 -14.60 3.16
C PRO A 48 12.67 -13.60 3.81
N GLU A 49 13.13 -12.60 3.03
CA GLU A 49 14.02 -11.54 3.51
C GLU A 49 13.35 -10.65 4.55
N LEU A 50 12.05 -10.35 4.38
CA LEU A 50 11.30 -9.60 5.38
C LEU A 50 11.20 -10.36 6.69
N VAL A 51 10.85 -11.65 6.61
CA VAL A 51 10.72 -12.52 7.79
C VAL A 51 12.03 -12.54 8.58
N GLU A 52 13.17 -12.71 7.88
CA GLU A 52 14.50 -12.72 8.49
C GLU A 52 14.82 -11.38 9.16
N VAL A 53 14.56 -10.26 8.49
CA VAL A 53 14.84 -8.92 9.03
C VAL A 53 13.97 -8.63 10.25
N CYS A 54 12.68 -8.95 10.20
CA CYS A 54 11.78 -8.77 11.34
C CYS A 54 12.23 -9.61 12.54
N TYR A 55 12.52 -10.89 12.32
CA TYR A 55 13.00 -11.78 13.37
C TYR A 55 14.31 -11.29 14.00
N SER A 56 15.30 -10.95 13.17
CA SER A 56 16.64 -10.53 13.63
C SER A 56 16.63 -9.20 14.39
N ASN A 57 15.61 -8.35 14.19
CA ASN A 57 15.51 -7.04 14.82
C ASN A 57 14.40 -6.95 15.88
N GLY A 58 13.74 -8.08 16.23
CA GLY A 58 12.66 -8.09 17.21
C GLY A 58 11.44 -7.27 16.79
N ILE A 59 11.19 -7.17 15.47
CA ILE A 59 10.02 -6.50 14.89
C ILE A 59 8.90 -7.52 14.78
N GLU A 60 7.74 -7.20 15.36
CA GLU A 60 6.55 -8.03 15.22
C GLU A 60 6.11 -8.06 13.75
N LEU A 61 5.95 -9.26 13.19
CA LEU A 61 5.47 -9.46 11.82
C LEU A 61 4.03 -9.99 11.84
N ILE A 62 3.12 -9.22 11.27
CA ILE A 62 1.69 -9.49 11.22
C ILE A 62 1.32 -9.93 9.80
N THR A 63 0.85 -11.17 9.66
CA THR A 63 0.48 -11.76 8.36
C THR A 63 -0.83 -12.52 8.47
N PRO A 64 -1.54 -12.76 7.35
CA PRO A 64 -2.69 -13.68 7.36
C PRO A 64 -2.24 -15.13 7.53
N GLU A 65 -3.17 -16.02 7.90
CA GLU A 65 -2.90 -17.46 7.98
C GLU A 65 -2.40 -18.08 6.67
N SER A 66 -2.82 -17.49 5.54
CA SER A 66 -2.38 -17.89 4.20
C SER A 66 -2.05 -16.67 3.36
N ASP A 67 -0.94 -16.73 2.63
CA ASP A 67 -0.50 -15.64 1.76
C ASP A 67 -1.57 -15.29 0.73
N TRP A 68 -1.77 -13.98 0.55
CA TRP A 68 -2.65 -13.48 -0.50
C TRP A 68 -1.90 -13.43 -1.83
N GLU A 69 -2.53 -13.99 -2.86
CA GLU A 69 -2.00 -13.91 -4.22
C GLU A 69 -2.71 -12.82 -5.03
N VAL A 70 -1.91 -12.03 -5.77
CA VAL A 70 -2.44 -10.99 -6.66
C VAL A 70 -3.24 -11.65 -7.79
N PRO A 71 -4.56 -11.39 -7.91
CA PRO A 71 -5.35 -11.88 -9.02
C PRO A 71 -4.87 -11.27 -10.34
N ARG A 72 -4.41 -12.09 -11.27
CA ARG A 72 -3.79 -11.65 -12.54
C ARG A 72 -4.73 -11.74 -13.74
N ASP A 73 -5.92 -12.31 -13.57
CA ASP A 73 -6.89 -12.42 -14.66
C ASP A 73 -7.61 -11.10 -14.93
N SER A 74 -8.04 -10.94 -16.17
CA SER A 74 -8.70 -9.71 -16.63
C SER A 74 -10.07 -9.48 -16.02
N LEU A 75 -10.76 -10.55 -15.66
CA LEU A 75 -12.10 -10.47 -15.08
C LEU A 75 -12.01 -9.93 -13.65
N SER A 76 -11.04 -10.42 -12.89
CA SER A 76 -10.74 -9.92 -11.54
C SER A 76 -10.44 -8.41 -11.54
N THR A 77 -9.68 -7.93 -12.52
CA THR A 77 -9.39 -6.50 -12.64
C THR A 77 -10.66 -5.68 -12.92
N VAL A 78 -11.52 -6.15 -13.84
CA VAL A 78 -12.77 -5.46 -14.19
C VAL A 78 -13.75 -5.45 -13.02
N LEU A 79 -13.87 -6.58 -12.33
CA LEU A 79 -14.80 -6.72 -11.18
C LEU A 79 -14.22 -6.12 -9.89
N ASP A 80 -12.97 -5.64 -9.91
CA ASP A 80 -12.25 -5.15 -8.72
C ASP A 80 -12.21 -6.21 -7.59
N SER A 81 -12.20 -7.49 -7.98
CA SER A 81 -12.22 -8.60 -7.01
C SER A 81 -10.90 -8.71 -6.24
N GLY A 82 -9.79 -8.25 -6.83
CA GLY A 82 -8.50 -8.17 -6.19
C GLY A 82 -8.51 -7.30 -4.93
N ARG A 83 -9.19 -6.14 -4.98
CA ARG A 83 -9.37 -5.29 -3.80
C ARG A 83 -10.14 -6.00 -2.69
N GLY A 84 -11.27 -6.62 -3.04
CA GLY A 84 -12.10 -7.32 -2.05
C GLY A 84 -11.39 -8.54 -1.45
N SER A 85 -10.58 -9.27 -2.22
CA SER A 85 -9.78 -10.37 -1.70
C SER A 85 -8.63 -9.89 -0.81
N ALA A 86 -7.95 -8.80 -1.18
CA ALA A 86 -6.91 -8.18 -0.36
C ALA A 86 -7.47 -7.62 0.96
N SER A 87 -8.64 -6.96 0.92
CA SER A 87 -9.31 -6.49 2.14
C SER A 87 -9.68 -7.64 3.08
N ARG A 88 -10.10 -8.80 2.55
CA ARG A 88 -10.32 -10.00 3.38
C ARG A 88 -9.02 -10.57 3.95
N ALA A 89 -7.94 -10.56 3.16
CA ALA A 89 -6.63 -11.00 3.65
C ALA A 89 -6.15 -10.10 4.81
N TRP A 90 -6.29 -8.78 4.69
CA TRP A 90 -5.98 -7.87 5.80
C TRP A 90 -6.81 -8.16 7.06
N ARG A 91 -8.09 -8.47 6.89
CA ARG A 91 -8.96 -8.83 8.02
C ARG A 91 -8.56 -10.13 8.71
N SER A 92 -7.92 -11.05 8.00
CA SER A 92 -7.46 -12.33 8.57
C SER A 92 -6.07 -12.26 9.20
N CYS A 93 -5.41 -11.08 9.17
CA CYS A 93 -4.14 -10.88 9.86
C CYS A 93 -4.39 -10.84 11.38
N GLU A 94 -3.96 -11.88 12.08
CA GLU A 94 -4.05 -11.94 13.54
C GLU A 94 -3.15 -10.85 14.17
N GLY A 95 -3.66 -10.11 15.16
CA GLY A 95 -2.94 -9.02 15.82
C GLY A 95 -3.00 -7.67 15.10
N LEU A 96 -3.59 -7.58 13.89
CA LEU A 96 -3.64 -6.32 13.15
C LEU A 96 -4.48 -5.25 13.86
N ASP A 97 -5.60 -5.63 14.45
CA ASP A 97 -6.50 -4.71 15.16
C ASP A 97 -5.82 -4.17 16.44
N GLU A 98 -5.08 -5.01 17.18
CA GLU A 98 -4.28 -4.61 18.32
C GLU A 98 -3.16 -3.65 17.91
N ALA A 99 -2.44 -3.99 16.85
CA ALA A 99 -1.37 -3.13 16.34
C ALA A 99 -1.91 -1.77 15.90
N MET A 100 -3.06 -1.72 15.20
CA MET A 100 -3.71 -0.46 14.82
C MET A 100 -4.19 0.35 16.03
N SER A 101 -4.72 -0.33 17.05
CA SER A 101 -5.24 0.33 18.25
C SER A 101 -4.13 0.93 19.11
N SER A 102 -2.95 0.34 19.11
CA SER A 102 -1.79 0.79 19.88
C SER A 102 -0.90 1.76 19.11
N ALA A 103 -1.00 1.82 17.79
CA ALA A 103 -0.14 2.65 16.95
C ALA A 103 -0.49 4.14 17.05
N THR A 104 0.52 4.98 17.07
CA THR A 104 0.41 6.45 16.93
C THR A 104 0.15 6.85 15.47
N ALA A 105 0.71 6.07 14.53
CA ALA A 105 0.54 6.26 13.10
C ALA A 105 0.77 4.97 12.32
N ILE A 106 0.26 4.96 11.09
CA ILE A 106 0.58 3.93 10.08
C ILE A 106 1.48 4.55 9.02
N HIS A 107 2.60 3.88 8.69
CA HIS A 107 3.38 4.12 7.48
C HIS A 107 2.99 3.09 6.43
N LEU A 108 2.16 3.48 5.48
CA LEU A 108 1.67 2.62 4.39
C LEU A 108 2.48 2.86 3.12
N VAL A 109 3.10 1.81 2.59
CA VAL A 109 3.77 1.85 1.28
C VAL A 109 2.83 1.32 0.22
N SER A 110 2.59 2.09 -0.83
CA SER A 110 1.70 1.68 -1.92
C SER A 110 2.24 0.47 -2.69
N GLY A 111 1.36 -0.23 -3.37
CA GLY A 111 1.63 -1.43 -4.15
C GLY A 111 0.42 -2.34 -4.19
N ASP A 112 0.57 -3.51 -4.83
CA ASP A 112 -0.50 -4.48 -4.92
C ASP A 112 -1.00 -4.88 -3.53
N GLY A 113 -2.31 -4.85 -3.34
CA GLY A 113 -2.97 -5.21 -2.09
C GLY A 113 -2.78 -4.24 -0.92
N SER A 114 -1.99 -3.14 -1.05
CA SER A 114 -1.71 -2.23 0.06
C SER A 114 -2.90 -1.36 0.46
N LEU A 115 -3.49 -0.61 -0.47
CA LEU A 115 -4.56 0.35 -0.16
C LEU A 115 -5.81 -0.25 0.51
N PRO A 116 -6.22 -1.50 0.26
CA PRO A 116 -7.36 -2.10 0.94
C PRO A 116 -7.27 -2.18 2.47
N ILE A 117 -6.08 -2.06 3.07
CA ILE A 117 -5.93 -1.95 4.53
C ILE A 117 -6.69 -0.74 5.09
N LEU A 118 -6.85 0.33 4.29
CA LEU A 118 -7.53 1.55 4.70
C LEU A 118 -9.01 1.32 5.06
N ASP A 119 -9.61 0.24 4.58
CA ASP A 119 -10.98 -0.15 4.95
C ASP A 119 -11.08 -0.58 6.43
N HIS A 120 -9.96 -0.89 7.07
CA HIS A 120 -9.85 -1.39 8.44
C HIS A 120 -9.25 -0.37 9.42
N VAL A 121 -8.63 0.70 8.91
CA VAL A 121 -7.94 1.71 9.74
C VAL A 121 -8.94 2.54 10.54
N PRO A 122 -8.83 2.59 11.88
CA PRO A 122 -9.70 3.40 12.73
C PRO A 122 -9.72 4.89 12.34
N PRO A 123 -10.83 5.60 12.50
CA PRO A 123 -10.97 7.00 12.05
C PRO A 123 -9.91 7.96 12.60
N GLY A 124 -9.48 7.79 13.84
CA GLY A 124 -8.53 8.69 14.53
C GLY A 124 -7.04 8.36 14.26
N LEU A 125 -6.73 7.23 13.64
CA LEU A 125 -5.36 6.82 13.41
C LEU A 125 -4.79 7.52 12.17
N ARG A 126 -3.65 8.20 12.35
CA ARG A 126 -2.95 8.92 11.27
C ARG A 126 -2.33 7.94 10.28
N VAL A 127 -2.38 8.28 9.00
CA VAL A 127 -1.77 7.45 7.94
C VAL A 127 -0.83 8.30 7.09
N HIS A 128 0.43 7.91 7.04
CA HIS A 128 1.36 8.39 6.04
C HIS A 128 1.43 7.38 4.90
N LEU A 129 0.94 7.76 3.72
CA LEU A 129 1.07 6.96 2.51
C LEU A 129 2.31 7.37 1.73
N HIS A 130 3.25 6.46 1.56
CA HIS A 130 4.31 6.59 0.57
C HIS A 130 3.79 6.05 -0.77
N LEU A 131 3.40 6.96 -1.65
CA LEU A 131 2.88 6.64 -2.96
C LEU A 131 4.02 6.44 -3.95
N LEU A 132 4.25 5.20 -4.36
CA LEU A 132 5.27 4.85 -5.35
C LEU A 132 4.79 5.16 -6.77
N GLU A 133 3.53 4.84 -7.04
CA GLU A 133 2.82 5.16 -8.28
C GLU A 133 1.30 4.96 -8.11
N PRO A 134 0.47 5.69 -8.85
CA PRO A 134 -0.94 5.32 -9.00
C PRO A 134 -1.08 3.93 -9.60
N HIS A 135 -2.16 3.22 -9.27
CA HIS A 135 -2.36 1.84 -9.71
C HIS A 135 -2.27 1.70 -11.24
N ARG A 136 -1.15 1.15 -11.73
CA ARG A 136 -0.83 1.09 -13.16
C ARG A 136 -1.94 0.43 -14.00
N GLY A 137 -2.46 -0.70 -13.55
CA GLY A 137 -3.52 -1.42 -14.24
C GLY A 137 -4.79 -0.62 -14.44
N LEU A 138 -5.05 0.39 -13.61
CA LEU A 138 -6.21 1.26 -13.72
C LEU A 138 -5.97 2.49 -14.61
N TYR A 139 -4.75 3.06 -14.59
CA TYR A 139 -4.50 4.38 -15.16
C TYR A 139 -3.54 4.40 -16.35
N GLU A 140 -2.78 3.33 -16.60
CA GLU A 140 -1.84 3.28 -17.72
C GLU A 140 -2.41 2.54 -18.93
N GLU A 141 -2.71 3.27 -19.99
CA GLU A 141 -3.21 2.69 -21.25
C GLU A 141 -2.19 1.75 -21.91
N VAL A 142 -0.89 1.98 -21.69
CA VAL A 142 0.17 1.14 -22.28
C VAL A 142 0.01 -0.34 -21.90
N LEU A 143 -0.48 -0.64 -20.71
CA LEU A 143 -0.72 -2.00 -20.26
C LEU A 143 -1.90 -2.69 -20.98
N HIS A 144 -2.76 -1.90 -21.64
CA HIS A 144 -3.88 -2.39 -22.45
C HIS A 144 -3.55 -2.48 -23.93
N ARG A 145 -2.28 -2.23 -24.31
CA ARG A 145 -1.78 -2.31 -25.68
C ARG A 145 -0.82 -3.48 -25.85
N ARG A 146 -0.67 -3.94 -27.09
CA ARG A 146 0.36 -4.89 -27.49
C ARG A 146 1.68 -4.17 -27.75
N VAL A 147 2.76 -4.93 -27.96
CA VAL A 147 4.08 -4.38 -28.26
C VAL A 147 4.09 -3.52 -29.54
N ASP A 148 3.24 -3.85 -30.52
CA ASP A 148 3.05 -3.10 -31.76
C ASP A 148 2.20 -1.81 -31.58
N GLY A 149 1.78 -1.48 -30.35
CA GLY A 149 0.94 -0.35 -30.02
C GLY A 149 -0.56 -0.57 -30.26
N SER A 150 -0.97 -1.68 -30.89
CA SER A 150 -2.38 -1.98 -31.11
C SER A 150 -3.10 -2.30 -29.79
N PRO A 151 -4.37 -1.93 -29.64
CA PRO A 151 -5.13 -2.27 -28.44
C PRO A 151 -5.28 -3.79 -28.30
N ARG A 152 -5.05 -4.32 -27.10
CA ARG A 152 -5.37 -5.72 -26.76
C ARG A 152 -6.88 -5.96 -26.76
N ARG A 153 -7.66 -4.91 -26.47
CA ARG A 153 -9.12 -4.88 -26.38
C ARG A 153 -9.64 -3.51 -26.81
N ASN A 154 -10.94 -3.38 -27.00
CA ASN A 154 -11.54 -2.08 -27.23
C ASN A 154 -11.29 -1.17 -26.03
N LEU A 155 -10.49 -0.11 -26.24
CA LEU A 155 -10.07 0.80 -25.17
C LEU A 155 -11.25 1.54 -24.52
N SER A 156 -12.27 1.88 -25.29
CA SER A 156 -13.47 2.56 -24.77
C SER A 156 -14.25 1.66 -23.84
N LEU A 157 -14.47 0.39 -24.21
CA LEU A 157 -15.09 -0.61 -23.35
C LEU A 157 -14.25 -0.89 -22.11
N THR A 158 -12.93 -0.97 -22.25
CA THR A 158 -12.02 -1.12 -21.11
C THR A 158 -12.11 0.06 -20.14
N LYS A 159 -12.18 1.30 -20.65
CA LYS A 159 -12.36 2.49 -19.81
C LYS A 159 -13.67 2.45 -19.02
N VAL A 160 -14.77 2.05 -19.65
CA VAL A 160 -16.07 1.87 -18.99
C VAL A 160 -16.01 0.76 -17.94
N ALA A 161 -15.44 -0.39 -18.30
CA ALA A 161 -15.31 -1.53 -17.39
C ALA A 161 -14.47 -1.19 -16.13
N LEU A 162 -13.40 -0.39 -16.28
CA LEU A 162 -12.55 0.03 -15.17
C LEU A 162 -13.11 1.24 -14.39
N SER A 163 -14.19 1.85 -14.83
CA SER A 163 -14.71 3.08 -14.20
C SER A 163 -15.05 2.89 -12.73
N ARG A 164 -15.63 1.74 -12.37
CA ARG A 164 -15.99 1.39 -11.00
C ARG A 164 -14.75 1.21 -10.12
N ALA A 165 -13.74 0.48 -10.61
CA ALA A 165 -12.48 0.28 -9.89
C ALA A 165 -11.75 1.62 -9.68
N ARG A 166 -11.67 2.47 -10.72
CA ARG A 166 -11.11 3.82 -10.63
C ARG A 166 -11.85 4.71 -9.63
N SER A 167 -13.19 4.65 -9.61
CA SER A 167 -13.99 5.43 -8.68
C SER A 167 -13.72 5.02 -7.23
N ARG A 168 -13.58 3.73 -6.96
CA ARG A 168 -13.25 3.21 -5.63
C ARG A 168 -11.84 3.58 -5.21
N ASP A 169 -10.85 3.43 -6.11
CA ASP A 169 -9.47 3.82 -5.85
C ASP A 169 -9.36 5.32 -5.50
N LYS A 170 -10.00 6.18 -6.29
CA LYS A 170 -10.10 7.62 -6.00
C LYS A 170 -10.83 7.92 -4.70
N SER A 171 -11.83 7.11 -4.33
CA SER A 171 -12.56 7.28 -3.07
C SER A 171 -11.67 6.95 -1.87
N LEU A 172 -10.85 5.89 -1.95
CA LEU A 172 -9.87 5.55 -0.91
C LEU A 172 -8.86 6.68 -0.71
N MET A 173 -8.30 7.21 -1.80
CA MET A 173 -7.36 8.33 -1.72
C MET A 173 -8.00 9.59 -1.12
N ARG A 174 -9.23 9.92 -1.50
CA ARG A 174 -9.96 11.05 -0.90
C ARG A 174 -10.23 10.83 0.60
N GLY A 175 -10.64 9.62 0.97
CA GLY A 175 -10.84 9.25 2.37
C GLY A 175 -9.54 9.38 3.18
N LEU A 176 -8.41 8.96 2.61
CA LEU A 176 -7.10 9.11 3.24
C LEU A 176 -6.73 10.59 3.47
N ILE A 177 -6.87 11.42 2.42
CA ILE A 177 -6.48 12.84 2.47
C ILE A 177 -7.37 13.64 3.43
N SER A 178 -8.65 13.27 3.52
CA SER A 178 -9.58 13.92 4.46
C SER A 178 -9.37 13.51 5.93
N ARG A 179 -8.52 12.52 6.19
CA ARG A 179 -8.21 12.03 7.53
C ARG A 179 -7.24 13.00 8.21
N GLU A 180 -7.60 13.48 9.39
CA GLU A 180 -6.78 14.44 10.14
C GLU A 180 -5.38 13.88 10.47
N GLY A 181 -4.36 14.71 10.27
CA GLY A 181 -2.96 14.36 10.52
C GLY A 181 -2.38 13.30 9.57
N SER A 182 -3.12 12.92 8.51
CA SER A 182 -2.60 12.01 7.48
C SER A 182 -1.92 12.79 6.36
N ALA A 183 -0.97 12.14 5.68
CA ALA A 183 -0.17 12.73 4.61
C ALA A 183 0.10 11.73 3.50
N VAL A 184 0.35 12.24 2.30
CA VAL A 184 0.80 11.44 1.16
C VAL A 184 2.11 12.02 0.64
N SER A 185 3.10 11.17 0.44
CA SER A 185 4.39 11.54 -0.13
C SER A 185 4.70 10.71 -1.38
N GLY A 186 5.52 11.25 -2.26
CA GLY A 186 6.03 10.54 -3.43
C GLY A 186 7.55 10.54 -3.46
N ASN A 187 8.13 9.59 -4.18
CA ASN A 187 9.58 9.45 -4.32
C ASN A 187 10.20 10.30 -5.44
N SER A 188 9.39 10.99 -6.25
CA SER A 188 9.87 11.81 -7.36
C SER A 188 8.84 12.84 -7.82
N SER A 189 9.31 13.90 -8.49
CA SER A 189 8.44 14.88 -9.14
C SER A 189 7.52 14.25 -10.19
N PHE A 190 7.98 13.23 -10.90
CA PHE A 190 7.17 12.46 -11.84
C PHE A 190 5.95 11.83 -11.15
N ILE A 191 6.15 11.20 -9.99
CA ILE A 191 5.04 10.60 -9.22
C ILE A 191 4.12 11.69 -8.66
N ALA A 192 4.65 12.84 -8.25
CA ALA A 192 3.84 13.97 -7.81
C ALA A 192 2.92 14.49 -8.94
N GLU A 193 3.44 14.64 -10.15
CA GLU A 193 2.66 15.03 -11.32
C GLU A 193 1.58 13.99 -11.64
N ARG A 194 1.94 12.70 -11.63
CA ARG A 194 0.99 11.60 -11.86
C ARG A 194 -0.11 11.55 -10.81
N ALA A 195 0.21 11.77 -9.54
CA ALA A 195 -0.78 11.84 -8.46
C ALA A 195 -1.74 13.02 -8.64
N LYS A 196 -1.21 14.18 -9.08
CA LYS A 196 -2.03 15.36 -9.41
C LYS A 196 -2.99 15.06 -10.57
N GLU A 197 -2.50 14.42 -11.64
CA GLU A 197 -3.34 14.05 -12.79
C GLU A 197 -4.44 13.03 -12.42
N VAL A 198 -4.08 12.01 -11.65
CA VAL A 198 -4.98 10.89 -11.35
C VAL A 198 -5.93 11.21 -10.21
N TYR A 199 -5.43 11.77 -9.12
CA TYR A 199 -6.16 11.96 -7.87
C TYR A 199 -6.53 13.41 -7.59
N GLY A 200 -5.90 14.38 -8.28
CA GLY A 200 -6.08 15.80 -8.02
C GLY A 200 -5.42 16.29 -6.73
N ILE A 201 -4.36 15.61 -6.28
CA ILE A 201 -3.66 15.90 -5.02
C ILE A 201 -2.25 16.42 -5.26
N GLU A 202 -1.78 17.26 -4.36
CA GLU A 202 -0.37 17.66 -4.30
C GLU A 202 0.36 16.80 -3.27
N LEU A 203 1.53 16.28 -3.63
CA LEU A 203 2.35 15.43 -2.78
C LEU A 203 3.52 16.18 -2.20
N SER A 204 3.86 15.83 -0.95
CA SER A 204 5.20 16.09 -0.43
C SER A 204 6.21 15.15 -1.09
N LEU A 205 7.39 15.66 -1.47
CA LEU A 205 8.47 14.82 -1.99
C LEU A 205 9.33 14.35 -0.83
N ILE A 206 9.56 13.06 -0.75
CA ILE A 206 10.62 12.50 0.07
C ILE A 206 11.86 12.43 -0.82
N HIS A 207 12.84 13.25 -0.52
CA HIS A 207 14.16 13.13 -1.13
C HIS A 207 14.94 12.05 -0.38
N ILE A 208 15.17 10.95 -1.06
CA ILE A 208 16.03 9.87 -0.58
C ILE A 208 17.48 10.21 -0.93
#